data_e3e4ff017f2611e3489eab037ae63a40
#
_entry.id   e3e4ff017f2611e3489eab037ae63a40
#
_cell.length_a   1.000
_cell.length_b   1.000
_cell.length_c   1.000
_cell.angle_alpha   90.00
_cell.angle_beta   90.00
_cell.angle_gamma   90.00
#
_symmetry.space_group_name_H-M   'P 1'
#
loop_
_entity.id
_entity.type
_entity.pdbx_description
1 polymer ?
#
loop_
_entity_poly.entity_id
_entity_poly.type
_entity_poly.pdbx_seq_one_letter_code
_entity_poly.pdbx_strand_id
1 'polypeptide(L)'
;MKILLDENLPRKLLAALRAEGHETESVNTLRMQGLDNGKLFQFAIQNFEICFTRDFGFAHNVRQGASPKTFKLLRVTLKQKPQDTFVREFIEAFRKTELSLFQHGDNWP
;
A
#
# COMPACT_ATOMS: atom_id res chain seq x y z
N MET A 1 12.68 2.23 2.07
CA MET A 1 11.40 2.93 1.83
C MET A 1 10.41 2.54 2.92
N LYS A 2 9.60 3.48 3.35
CA LYS A 2 8.58 3.22 4.39
C LYS A 2 7.24 2.93 3.74
N ILE A 3 6.75 1.71 3.93
CA ILE A 3 5.55 1.20 3.26
C ILE A 3 4.47 0.86 4.28
N LEU A 4 3.25 1.33 4.04
CA LEU A 4 2.07 0.92 4.79
C LEU A 4 1.20 0.02 3.93
N LEU A 5 0.78 -1.11 4.49
CA LEU A 5 -0.14 -2.04 3.83
C LEU A 5 -1.52 -1.92 4.48
N ASP A 6 -2.55 -1.71 3.66
CA ASP A 6 -3.93 -1.67 4.13
C ASP A 6 -4.38 -3.07 4.62
N GLU A 7 -5.43 -3.11 5.42
CA GLU A 7 -5.91 -4.34 6.07
C GLU A 7 -6.37 -5.44 5.11
N ASN A 8 -6.68 -5.08 3.86
CA ASN A 8 -7.16 -6.01 2.84
C ASN A 8 -6.05 -6.72 2.06
N LEU A 9 -4.79 -6.53 2.43
CA LEU A 9 -3.65 -7.21 1.79
C LEU A 9 -3.21 -8.41 2.62
N PRO A 10 -2.64 -9.46 1.96
CA PRO A 10 -2.25 -10.68 2.68
C PRO A 10 -1.19 -10.42 3.75
N ARG A 11 -1.33 -11.13 4.85
CA ARG A 11 -0.43 -11.01 6.01
C ARG A 11 1.04 -11.29 5.65
N LYS A 12 1.28 -12.28 4.79
CA LYS A 12 2.66 -12.66 4.43
C LYS A 12 3.37 -11.61 3.58
N LEU A 13 2.63 -10.68 2.99
CA LEU A 13 3.22 -9.61 2.20
C LEU A 13 4.12 -8.71 3.04
N LEU A 14 3.74 -8.46 4.28
CA LEU A 14 4.53 -7.67 5.22
C LEU A 14 5.96 -8.20 5.36
N ALA A 15 6.07 -9.49 5.68
CA ALA A 15 7.39 -10.12 5.85
C ALA A 15 8.19 -10.12 4.55
N ALA A 16 7.53 -10.33 3.41
CA ALA A 16 8.19 -10.35 2.12
C ALA A 16 8.79 -8.98 1.77
N LEU A 17 8.07 -7.89 2.02
CA LEU A 17 8.59 -6.55 1.78
C LEU A 17 9.70 -6.17 2.74
N ARG A 18 9.62 -6.60 4.00
CA ARG A 18 10.70 -6.42 4.96
C ARG A 18 11.96 -7.15 4.51
N ALA A 19 11.82 -8.35 3.96
CA ALA A 19 12.94 -9.12 3.43
C ALA A 19 13.60 -8.44 2.22
N GLU A 20 12.85 -7.61 1.49
CA GLU A 20 13.38 -6.79 0.40
C GLU A 20 14.09 -5.52 0.88
N GLY A 21 14.17 -5.30 2.19
CA GLY A 21 14.86 -4.16 2.77
C GLY A 21 14.00 -2.94 3.03
N HIS A 22 12.69 -3.07 2.98
CA HIS A 22 11.78 -1.94 3.19
C HIS A 22 11.19 -1.96 4.60
N GLU A 23 11.14 -0.78 5.24
CA GLU A 23 10.42 -0.61 6.50
C GLU A 23 8.92 -0.71 6.21
N THR A 24 8.32 -1.82 6.58
CA THR A 24 6.92 -2.10 6.23
C THR A 24 6.11 -2.34 7.48
N GLU A 25 4.95 -1.70 7.55
CA GLU A 25 3.94 -1.93 8.57
C GLU A 25 2.59 -2.15 7.90
N SER A 26 1.66 -2.76 8.61
CA SER A 26 0.29 -2.91 8.12
C SER A 26 -0.69 -2.30 9.10
N VAL A 27 -1.88 -1.95 8.60
CA VAL A 27 -2.98 -1.50 9.43
C VAL A 27 -3.27 -2.53 10.53
N ASN A 28 -3.15 -3.83 10.18
CA ASN A 28 -3.37 -4.92 11.14
C ASN A 28 -2.30 -4.96 12.23
N THR A 29 -1.01 -4.85 11.87
CA THR A 29 0.07 -4.87 12.88
C THR A 29 0.06 -3.64 13.77
N LEU A 30 -0.42 -2.53 13.27
CA LEU A 30 -0.56 -1.29 14.03
C LEU A 30 -1.87 -1.23 14.82
N ARG A 31 -2.72 -2.24 14.70
CA ARG A 31 -4.03 -2.32 15.37
C ARG A 31 -4.94 -1.13 15.06
N MET A 32 -4.93 -0.73 13.79
CA MET A 32 -5.70 0.42 13.32
C MET A 32 -6.87 -0.01 12.43
N GLN A 33 -7.28 -1.28 12.48
CA GLN A 33 -8.43 -1.77 11.72
C GLN A 33 -9.69 -0.97 12.13
N GLY A 34 -10.52 -0.67 11.13
CA GLY A 34 -11.76 0.07 11.37
C GLY A 34 -11.59 1.57 11.51
N LEU A 35 -10.38 2.07 11.45
CA LEU A 35 -10.15 3.51 11.43
C LEU A 35 -10.76 4.10 10.14
N ASP A 36 -11.43 5.25 10.24
CA ASP A 36 -11.99 5.85 9.04
C ASP A 36 -10.89 6.26 8.05
N ASN A 37 -11.26 6.31 6.76
CA ASN A 37 -10.31 6.53 5.69
C ASN A 37 -9.57 7.86 5.80
N GLY A 38 -10.23 8.91 6.27
CA GLY A 38 -9.60 10.21 6.44
C GLY A 38 -8.49 10.20 7.48
N LYS A 39 -8.75 9.57 8.62
CA LYS A 39 -7.75 9.43 9.70
C LYS A 39 -6.60 8.54 9.29
N LEU A 40 -6.91 7.42 8.60
CA LEU A 40 -5.88 6.52 8.10
C LEU A 40 -4.98 7.23 7.09
N PHE A 41 -5.56 8.01 6.19
CA PHE A 41 -4.81 8.77 5.20
C PHE A 41 -3.87 9.79 5.85
N GLN A 42 -4.35 10.54 6.83
CA GLN A 42 -3.52 11.50 7.56
C GLN A 42 -2.36 10.83 8.29
N PHE A 43 -2.63 9.69 8.92
CA PHE A 43 -1.58 8.90 9.56
C PHE A 43 -0.53 8.42 8.55
N ALA A 44 -0.98 7.92 7.40
CA ALA A 44 -0.10 7.40 6.36
C ALA A 44 0.82 8.50 5.80
N ILE A 45 0.27 9.66 5.51
CA ILE A 45 1.04 10.81 5.01
C ILE A 45 2.17 11.20 5.97
N GLN A 46 1.89 11.16 7.27
CA GLN A 46 2.85 11.60 8.28
C GLN A 46 3.95 10.60 8.55
N ASN A 47 3.73 9.32 8.26
CA ASN A 47 4.61 8.25 8.73
C ASN A 47 5.18 7.36 7.63
N PHE A 48 4.66 7.43 6.40
CA PHE A 48 5.05 6.53 5.32
C PHE A 48 5.28 7.27 4.02
N GLU A 49 5.97 6.63 3.09
CA GLU A 49 6.21 7.15 1.74
C GLU A 49 5.20 6.61 0.74
N ILE A 50 4.70 5.40 0.98
CA ILE A 50 3.74 4.76 0.10
C ILE A 50 2.76 3.91 0.91
N CYS A 51 1.50 3.90 0.48
CA CYS A 51 0.48 3.02 1.02
C CYS A 51 -0.11 2.20 -0.13
N PHE A 52 -0.15 0.88 0.04
CA PHE A 52 -0.84 -0.02 -0.89
C PHE A 52 -2.19 -0.40 -0.32
N THR A 53 -3.22 -0.35 -1.15
CA THR A 53 -4.58 -0.76 -0.77
C THR A 53 -5.25 -1.50 -1.92
N ARG A 54 -6.18 -2.41 -1.59
CA ARG A 54 -7.08 -3.01 -2.58
C ARG A 54 -8.46 -2.35 -2.56
N ASP A 55 -8.68 -1.43 -1.65
CA ASP A 55 -9.97 -0.77 -1.47
C ASP A 55 -10.13 0.35 -2.50
N PHE A 56 -11.00 0.11 -3.50
CA PHE A 56 -11.31 1.09 -4.53
C PHE A 56 -11.89 2.37 -3.91
N GLY A 57 -12.77 2.23 -2.93
CA GLY A 57 -13.40 3.38 -2.28
C GLY A 57 -12.38 4.28 -1.59
N PHE A 58 -11.46 3.67 -0.85
CA PHE A 58 -10.38 4.41 -0.19
C PHE A 58 -9.50 5.14 -1.22
N ALA A 59 -9.02 4.40 -2.22
CA ALA A 59 -8.17 4.98 -3.25
C ALA A 59 -8.88 6.11 -4.01
N HIS A 60 -10.15 5.92 -4.35
CA HIS A 60 -10.95 6.93 -5.05
C HIS A 60 -11.12 8.20 -4.21
N ASN A 61 -11.46 8.04 -2.94
CA ASN A 61 -11.70 9.18 -2.05
C ASN A 61 -10.45 10.00 -1.81
N VAL A 62 -9.30 9.36 -1.59
CA VAL A 62 -8.06 10.08 -1.30
C VAL A 62 -7.38 10.62 -2.55
N ARG A 63 -7.69 10.07 -3.73
CA ARG A 63 -7.12 10.55 -5.00
C ARG A 63 -7.44 12.01 -5.26
N GLN A 64 -8.61 12.46 -4.81
CA GLN A 64 -9.06 13.85 -5.00
C GLN A 64 -8.51 14.80 -3.93
N GLY A 65 -7.88 14.25 -2.89
CA GLY A 65 -7.28 15.04 -1.83
C GLY A 65 -5.85 15.46 -2.15
N ALA A 66 -5.41 16.54 -1.52
CA ALA A 66 -4.02 16.96 -1.63
C ALA A 66 -3.12 15.94 -0.95
N SER A 67 -2.03 15.56 -1.62
CA SER A 67 -1.01 14.68 -1.06
C SER A 67 0.36 15.31 -1.20
N PRO A 68 1.21 15.22 -0.15
CA PRO A 68 2.60 15.65 -0.28
C PRO A 68 3.30 14.88 -1.40
N LYS A 69 4.26 15.53 -2.06
CA LYS A 69 5.07 14.88 -3.11
C LYS A 69 5.87 13.68 -2.58
N THR A 70 6.07 13.62 -1.28
CA THR A 70 6.82 12.55 -0.61
C THR A 70 5.98 11.33 -0.28
N PHE A 71 4.68 11.35 -0.58
CA PHE A 71 3.76 10.25 -0.30
C PHE A 71 2.86 9.96 -1.50
N LYS A 72 2.57 8.67 -1.71
CA LYS A 72 1.54 8.27 -2.66
C LYS A 72 0.79 7.04 -2.16
N LEU A 73 -0.50 6.99 -2.47
CA LEU A 73 -1.32 5.81 -2.27
C LEU A 73 -1.53 5.14 -3.62
N LEU A 74 -1.28 3.84 -3.70
CA LEU A 74 -1.48 3.07 -4.91
C LEU A 74 -2.52 1.97 -4.68
N ARG A 75 -3.46 1.84 -5.62
CA ARG A 75 -4.46 0.79 -5.58
C ARG A 75 -3.91 -0.45 -6.27
N VAL A 76 -3.83 -1.54 -5.52
CA VAL A 76 -3.30 -2.81 -6.03
C VAL A 76 -4.34 -3.48 -6.93
N THR A 77 -3.95 -3.75 -8.18
CA THR A 77 -4.82 -4.34 -9.19
C THR A 77 -4.51 -5.82 -9.47
N LEU A 78 -3.50 -6.37 -8.82
CA LEU A 78 -3.21 -7.81 -8.92
C LEU A 78 -4.43 -8.63 -8.53
N LYS A 79 -4.71 -9.68 -9.30
CA LYS A 79 -5.86 -10.55 -9.04
C LYS A 79 -5.69 -11.26 -7.70
N GLN A 80 -6.82 -11.47 -7.02
CA GLN A 80 -6.84 -12.25 -5.79
C GLN A 80 -6.50 -13.71 -6.10
N LYS A 81 -5.51 -14.25 -5.38
CA LYS A 81 -5.00 -15.61 -5.51
C LYS A 81 -4.65 -16.15 -4.14
N PRO A 82 -4.36 -17.43 -3.98
CA PRO A 82 -3.81 -17.94 -2.72
C PRO A 82 -2.62 -17.08 -2.28
N GLN A 83 -2.49 -16.92 -0.97
CA GLN A 83 -1.58 -15.94 -0.38
C GLN A 83 -0.14 -16.02 -0.91
N ASP A 84 0.42 -17.22 -0.99
CA ASP A 84 1.80 -17.39 -1.43
C ASP A 84 2.01 -16.97 -2.88
N THR A 85 1.05 -17.28 -3.75
CA THR A 85 1.10 -16.88 -5.16
C THR A 85 0.97 -15.37 -5.29
N PHE A 86 0.03 -14.77 -4.58
CA PHE A 86 -0.19 -13.32 -4.59
C PHE A 86 1.07 -12.57 -4.13
N VAL A 87 1.67 -13.01 -3.03
CA VAL A 87 2.88 -12.38 -2.48
C VAL A 87 4.02 -12.48 -3.48
N ARG A 88 4.23 -13.62 -4.10
CA ARG A 88 5.28 -13.79 -5.11
C ARG A 88 5.07 -12.84 -6.29
N GLU A 89 3.84 -12.75 -6.82
CA GLU A 89 3.53 -11.89 -7.94
C GLU A 89 3.68 -10.41 -7.56
N PHE A 90 3.28 -10.05 -6.34
CA PHE A 90 3.45 -8.68 -5.85
C PHE A 90 4.93 -8.30 -5.80
N ILE A 91 5.76 -9.15 -5.23
CA ILE A 91 7.20 -8.86 -5.09
C ILE A 91 7.87 -8.80 -6.47
N GLU A 92 7.52 -9.69 -7.40
CA GLU A 92 8.05 -9.64 -8.77
C GLU A 92 7.70 -8.32 -9.46
N ALA A 93 6.45 -7.90 -9.35
CA ALA A 93 6.00 -6.64 -9.93
C ALA A 93 6.69 -5.45 -9.25
N PHE A 94 6.82 -5.52 -7.93
CA PHE A 94 7.43 -4.44 -7.16
C PHE A 94 8.91 -4.23 -7.54
N ARG A 95 9.65 -5.31 -7.71
CA ARG A 95 11.06 -5.25 -8.13
C ARG A 95 11.25 -4.60 -9.51
N LYS A 96 10.26 -4.76 -10.39
CA LYS A 96 10.31 -4.24 -11.76
C LYS A 96 9.74 -2.84 -11.87
N THR A 97 9.11 -2.32 -10.82
CA THR A 97 8.38 -1.07 -10.86
C THR A 97 9.31 0.12 -10.69
N GLU A 98 9.19 1.06 -11.62
CA GLU A 98 9.73 2.41 -11.46
C GLU A 98 8.66 3.24 -10.73
N LEU A 99 8.73 3.30 -9.40
CA LEU A 99 7.69 3.97 -8.61
C LEU A 99 7.52 5.44 -8.95
N SER A 100 8.57 6.08 -9.45
CA SER A 100 8.49 7.49 -9.87
C SER A 100 7.51 7.73 -11.02
N LEU A 101 7.16 6.69 -11.77
CA LEU A 101 6.21 6.79 -12.88
C LEU A 101 4.74 6.70 -12.41
N PHE A 102 4.51 6.34 -11.17
CA PHE A 102 3.17 6.22 -10.61
C PHE A 102 2.86 7.44 -9.74
N GLN A 103 1.66 7.96 -9.90
CA GLN A 103 1.20 9.11 -9.15
C GLN A 103 0.27 8.69 -8.03
N HIS A 104 0.11 9.56 -7.05
CA HIS A 104 -0.84 9.35 -5.96
C HIS A 104 -2.23 9.02 -6.52
N GLY A 105 -2.82 7.94 -6.05
CA GLY A 105 -4.14 7.47 -6.45
C GLY A 105 -4.15 6.56 -7.68
N ASP A 106 -3.00 6.27 -8.28
CA ASP A 106 -2.92 5.40 -9.46
C ASP A 106 -3.22 3.95 -9.11
N ASN A 107 -3.66 3.21 -10.12
CA ASN A 107 -3.68 1.74 -10.07
C ASN A 107 -2.25 1.21 -10.22
N TRP A 108 -1.95 0.11 -9.52
CA TRP A 108 -0.64 -0.53 -9.58
C TRP A 108 -0.81 -2.06 -9.47
N PRO A 109 -0.08 -2.83 -10.23
CA PRO A 109 0.78 -2.48 -11.35
C PRO A 109 0.05 -2.03 -12.58
#